data_b268b28c64d68992532cc31a3929be20
#
_entry.id   b268b28c64d68992532cc31a3929be20
#
_cell.length_a   1.000
_cell.length_b   1.000
_cell.length_c   1.000
_cell.angle_alpha   90.00
_cell.angle_beta   90.00
_cell.angle_gamma   90.00
#
_symmetry.space_group_name_H-M   'P 1'
#
loop_
_entity.id
_entity.type
_entity.pdbx_description
1 polymer ?
#
loop_
_entity_poly.entity_id
_entity_poly.type
_entity_poly.pdbx_seq_one_letter_code
_entity_poly.pdbx_strand_id
1 'polypeptide(L)'
;KTGMLPTVEIIEYVGSVLKDLKNPIVIDPVMVCKVNSGSTENLFPENVTAMKKHLLPYATVVTPNLFEAAQLAGMEKIDTLEEAKEAAKKICDLGAKNVVIKGRKFFAGEKSIDFLYDGKDFEFFESEKIDTEWNHGAGCTFSASITAELAKGATVSEAVSTTKKLITEALKQSFKLNDYTGPLNHKAFALK
;
A
#
# COMPACT_ATOMS: atom_id res chain seq x y z
N LYS A 1 -7.22 -7.64 -6.48
CA LYS A 1 -6.27 -7.17 -5.44
C LYS A 1 -5.61 -8.34 -4.74
N THR A 2 -4.30 -8.26 -4.50
CA THR A 2 -3.61 -9.15 -3.58
C THR A 2 -3.32 -8.45 -2.25
N GLY A 3 -3.24 -9.21 -1.16
CA GLY A 3 -2.73 -8.78 0.14
C GLY A 3 -1.54 -9.66 0.53
N MET A 4 -1.47 -10.08 1.81
CA MET A 4 -0.41 -10.96 2.26
C MET A 4 -0.46 -12.31 1.54
N LEU A 5 0.67 -12.72 0.98
CA LEU A 5 0.90 -14.03 0.35
C LEU A 5 2.07 -14.69 1.10
N PRO A 6 1.83 -15.73 1.88
CA PRO A 6 2.78 -16.19 2.90
C PRO A 6 3.96 -17.02 2.34
N THR A 7 3.85 -17.61 1.17
CA THR A 7 4.90 -18.47 0.61
C THR A 7 5.20 -18.17 -0.85
N VAL A 8 6.39 -18.56 -1.30
CA VAL A 8 6.85 -18.41 -2.69
C VAL A 8 5.91 -19.14 -3.64
N GLU A 9 5.47 -20.35 -3.32
CA GLU A 9 4.59 -21.16 -4.17
C GLU A 9 3.23 -20.48 -4.40
N ILE A 10 2.68 -19.85 -3.34
CA ILE A 10 1.43 -19.08 -3.46
C ILE A 10 1.65 -17.84 -4.34
N ILE A 11 2.77 -17.14 -4.18
CA ILE A 11 3.10 -15.97 -4.99
C ILE A 11 3.24 -16.37 -6.47
N GLU A 12 3.94 -17.46 -6.76
CA GLU A 12 4.11 -17.99 -8.13
C GLU A 12 2.77 -18.40 -8.74
N TYR A 13 1.94 -19.13 -7.97
CA TYR A 13 0.62 -19.52 -8.43
C TYR A 13 -0.27 -18.30 -8.74
N VAL A 14 -0.32 -17.33 -7.82
CA VAL A 14 -1.09 -16.09 -8.05
C VAL A 14 -0.55 -15.37 -9.28
N GLY A 15 0.76 -15.23 -9.44
CA GLY A 15 1.38 -14.62 -10.61
C GLY A 15 0.99 -15.32 -11.92
N SER A 16 0.89 -16.66 -11.91
CA SER A 16 0.46 -17.43 -13.07
C SER A 16 -0.98 -17.13 -13.49
N VAL A 17 -1.84 -16.75 -12.55
CA VAL A 17 -3.23 -16.34 -12.82
C VAL A 17 -3.29 -14.88 -13.28
N LEU A 18 -2.51 -14.00 -12.65
CA LEU A 18 -2.56 -12.55 -12.93
C LEU A 18 -2.20 -12.22 -14.38
N LYS A 19 -1.27 -12.98 -15.00
CA LYS A 19 -0.81 -12.74 -16.37
C LYS A 19 -1.93 -12.81 -17.42
N ASP A 20 -2.99 -13.56 -17.14
CA ASP A 20 -4.10 -13.77 -18.07
C ASP A 20 -5.28 -12.80 -17.82
N LEU A 21 -5.20 -11.99 -16.75
CA LEU A 21 -6.24 -11.03 -16.40
C LEU A 21 -6.06 -9.72 -17.18
N LYS A 22 -7.17 -9.19 -17.69
CA LYS A 22 -7.23 -7.88 -18.38
C LYS A 22 -7.67 -6.74 -17.46
N ASN A 23 -8.16 -7.07 -16.29
CA ASN A 23 -8.64 -6.10 -15.31
C ASN A 23 -7.48 -5.37 -14.63
N PRO A 24 -7.70 -4.16 -14.11
CA PRO A 24 -6.72 -3.51 -13.25
C PRO A 24 -6.34 -4.39 -12.05
N ILE A 25 -5.04 -4.52 -11.79
CA ILE A 25 -4.50 -5.35 -10.72
C ILE A 25 -3.82 -4.46 -9.70
N VAL A 26 -4.26 -4.54 -8.44
CA VAL A 26 -3.66 -3.82 -7.31
C VAL A 26 -2.88 -4.81 -6.44
N ILE A 27 -1.59 -4.58 -6.27
CA ILE A 27 -0.71 -5.38 -5.42
C ILE A 27 -0.41 -4.60 -4.14
N ASP A 28 -0.91 -5.10 -3.01
CA ASP A 28 -0.50 -4.63 -1.68
C ASP A 28 0.61 -5.57 -1.19
N PRO A 29 1.87 -5.15 -1.21
CA PRO A 29 3.02 -6.04 -0.98
C PRO A 29 3.26 -6.22 0.52
N VAL A 30 2.29 -6.75 1.24
CA VAL A 30 2.33 -6.91 2.69
C VAL A 30 3.47 -7.83 3.08
N MET A 31 4.49 -7.28 3.75
CA MET A 31 5.68 -8.02 4.19
C MET A 31 5.74 -8.21 5.70
N VAL A 32 4.94 -7.47 6.45
CA VAL A 32 4.90 -7.52 7.90
C VAL A 32 3.45 -7.51 8.36
N CYS A 33 3.05 -8.55 9.07
CA CYS A 33 1.79 -8.56 9.79
C CYS A 33 2.07 -8.25 11.27
N LYS A 34 1.46 -7.20 11.80
CA LYS A 34 1.44 -6.97 13.25
C LYS A 34 0.49 -7.98 13.89
N VAL A 35 0.99 -9.14 14.22
CA VAL A 35 0.31 -10.08 15.10
C VAL A 35 0.59 -9.67 16.55
N ASN A 36 -0.38 -9.87 17.43
CA ASN A 36 -0.53 -9.36 18.80
C ASN A 36 0.59 -9.68 19.83
N SER A 37 1.80 -9.98 19.40
CA SER A 37 2.88 -10.41 20.31
C SER A 37 4.13 -9.53 20.27
N GLY A 38 4.10 -8.37 19.61
CA GLY A 38 5.30 -7.49 19.51
C GLY A 38 6.42 -8.06 18.63
N SER A 39 6.28 -9.26 18.09
CA SER A 39 7.19 -9.81 17.10
C SER A 39 6.75 -9.41 15.70
N THR A 40 7.57 -8.65 15.02
CA THR A 40 7.45 -8.42 13.58
C THR A 40 7.96 -9.67 12.88
N GLU A 41 7.08 -10.56 12.49
CA GLU A 41 7.45 -11.59 11.52
C GLU A 41 7.70 -10.90 10.17
N ASN A 42 8.96 -10.72 9.83
CA ASN A 42 9.35 -10.27 8.52
C ASN A 42 9.07 -11.40 7.53
N LEU A 43 8.44 -11.06 6.41
CA LEU A 43 8.36 -11.99 5.28
C LEU A 43 9.78 -12.37 4.86
N PHE A 44 9.98 -13.64 4.54
CA PHE A 44 11.28 -14.16 4.12
C PHE A 44 11.78 -13.43 2.86
N PRO A 45 13.09 -13.18 2.72
CA PRO A 45 13.68 -12.49 1.56
C PRO A 45 13.30 -13.13 0.21
N GLU A 46 13.11 -14.46 0.18
CA GLU A 46 12.67 -15.20 -1.00
C GLU A 46 11.28 -14.79 -1.47
N ASN A 47 10.38 -14.46 -0.55
CA ASN A 47 9.03 -13.97 -0.90
C ASN A 47 9.10 -12.60 -1.57
N VAL A 48 10.00 -11.72 -1.12
CA VAL A 48 10.24 -10.42 -1.76
C VAL A 48 10.74 -10.62 -3.20
N THR A 49 11.68 -11.54 -3.40
CA THR A 49 12.20 -11.90 -4.71
C THR A 49 11.10 -12.47 -5.61
N ALA A 50 10.27 -13.36 -5.08
CA ALA A 50 9.13 -13.91 -5.81
C ALA A 50 8.09 -12.84 -6.19
N MET A 51 7.77 -11.90 -5.29
CA MET A 51 6.87 -10.77 -5.60
C MET A 51 7.40 -9.91 -6.74
N LYS A 52 8.69 -9.56 -6.72
CA LYS A 52 9.33 -8.80 -7.81
C LYS A 52 9.19 -9.50 -9.15
N LYS A 53 9.42 -10.80 -9.18
CA LYS A 53 9.43 -11.60 -10.40
C LYS A 53 8.04 -11.95 -10.94
N HIS A 54 7.10 -12.28 -10.03
CA HIS A 54 5.84 -12.91 -10.42
C HIS A 54 4.61 -12.01 -10.25
N LEU A 55 4.68 -10.90 -9.50
CA LEU A 55 3.54 -10.03 -9.29
C LEU A 55 3.69 -8.64 -9.92
N LEU A 56 4.86 -7.98 -9.69
CA LEU A 56 5.06 -6.61 -10.13
C LEU A 56 4.89 -6.39 -11.64
N PRO A 57 5.31 -7.31 -12.53
CA PRO A 57 5.12 -7.13 -13.98
C PRO A 57 3.66 -7.03 -14.42
N TYR A 58 2.73 -7.48 -13.60
CA TYR A 58 1.28 -7.46 -13.90
C TYR A 58 0.54 -6.35 -13.15
N ALA A 59 1.22 -5.64 -12.25
CA ALA A 59 0.59 -4.66 -11.39
C ALA A 59 0.17 -3.40 -12.16
N THR A 60 -1.12 -3.06 -12.11
CA THR A 60 -1.59 -1.72 -12.48
C THR A 60 -1.17 -0.71 -11.42
N VAL A 61 -1.30 -1.07 -10.13
CA VAL A 61 -0.88 -0.25 -8.99
C VAL A 61 -0.25 -1.12 -7.92
N VAL A 62 0.90 -0.69 -7.40
CA VAL A 62 1.52 -1.27 -6.20
C VAL A 62 1.41 -0.26 -5.06
N THR A 63 1.04 -0.70 -3.85
CA THR A 63 0.77 0.18 -2.71
C THR A 63 1.68 -0.06 -1.50
N PRO A 64 3.00 0.03 -1.61
CA PRO A 64 3.92 -0.22 -0.52
C PRO A 64 3.89 0.89 0.54
N ASN A 65 4.17 0.54 1.79
CA ASN A 65 4.68 1.48 2.77
C ASN A 65 6.19 1.68 2.55
N LEU A 66 6.84 2.55 3.35
CA LEU A 66 8.26 2.87 3.19
C LEU A 66 9.19 1.67 3.34
N PHE A 67 8.89 0.80 4.31
CA PHE A 67 9.66 -0.42 4.53
C PHE A 67 9.53 -1.38 3.34
N GLU A 68 8.30 -1.63 2.90
CA GLU A 68 7.99 -2.47 1.75
C GLU A 68 8.61 -1.91 0.46
N ALA A 69 8.57 -0.58 0.29
CA ALA A 69 9.18 0.10 -0.85
C ALA A 69 10.71 -0.08 -0.87
N ALA A 70 11.37 0.05 0.29
CA ALA A 70 12.80 -0.19 0.42
C ALA A 70 13.17 -1.62 0.02
N GLN A 71 12.43 -2.63 0.52
CA GLN A 71 12.66 -4.04 0.20
C GLN A 71 12.45 -4.32 -1.31
N LEU A 72 11.38 -3.80 -1.88
CA LEU A 72 11.13 -3.95 -3.33
C LEU A 72 12.17 -3.24 -4.19
N ALA A 73 12.64 -2.06 -3.78
CA ALA A 73 13.65 -1.30 -4.49
C ALA A 73 15.09 -1.81 -4.25
N GLY A 74 15.30 -2.77 -3.35
CA GLY A 74 16.63 -3.25 -2.97
C GLY A 74 17.45 -2.18 -2.23
N MET A 75 16.79 -1.33 -1.44
CA MET A 75 17.39 -0.30 -0.61
C MET A 75 17.36 -0.73 0.85
N GLU A 76 18.35 -0.34 1.63
CA GLU A 76 18.42 -0.67 3.06
C GLU A 76 17.26 -0.04 3.84
N LYS A 77 17.01 1.26 3.59
CA LYS A 77 15.94 2.04 4.19
C LYS A 77 15.56 3.22 3.30
N ILE A 78 14.47 3.88 3.65
CA ILE A 78 14.00 5.11 3.02
C ILE A 78 13.70 6.10 4.16
N ASP A 79 14.51 7.13 4.28
CA ASP A 79 14.40 8.18 5.30
C ASP A 79 14.00 9.53 4.71
N THR A 80 14.18 9.73 3.40
CA THR A 80 13.92 10.99 2.71
C THR A 80 12.91 10.84 1.58
N LEU A 81 12.31 11.96 1.16
CA LEU A 81 11.40 11.97 0.02
C LEU A 81 12.11 11.58 -1.28
N GLU A 82 13.36 12.01 -1.45
CA GLU A 82 14.12 11.70 -2.66
C GLU A 82 14.43 10.21 -2.75
N GLU A 83 14.79 9.57 -1.63
CA GLU A 83 14.96 8.11 -1.58
C GLU A 83 13.64 7.38 -1.89
N ALA A 84 12.51 7.90 -1.41
CA ALA A 84 11.21 7.31 -1.73
C ALA A 84 10.83 7.46 -3.20
N LYS A 85 11.15 8.59 -3.82
CA LYS A 85 10.98 8.79 -5.27
C LYS A 85 11.86 7.84 -6.07
N GLU A 86 13.11 7.63 -5.63
CA GLU A 86 14.02 6.66 -6.24
C GLU A 86 13.46 5.24 -6.13
N ALA A 87 12.97 4.87 -4.94
CA ALA A 87 12.34 3.57 -4.74
C ALA A 87 11.14 3.35 -5.66
N ALA A 88 10.27 4.37 -5.82
CA ALA A 88 9.13 4.28 -6.72
C ALA A 88 9.55 4.04 -8.19
N LYS A 89 10.59 4.73 -8.67
CA LYS A 89 11.14 4.50 -10.00
C LYS A 89 11.65 3.07 -10.16
N LYS A 90 12.48 2.60 -9.22
CA LYS A 90 13.01 1.22 -9.24
C LYS A 90 11.90 0.17 -9.24
N ILE A 91 10.79 0.41 -8.52
CA ILE A 91 9.64 -0.50 -8.51
C ILE A 91 8.91 -0.49 -9.86
N CYS A 92 8.77 0.67 -10.51
CA CYS A 92 8.25 0.75 -11.87
C CYS A 92 9.15 0.01 -12.87
N ASP A 93 10.47 0.12 -12.74
CA ASP A 93 11.43 -0.61 -13.58
C ASP A 93 11.29 -2.14 -13.46
N LEU A 94 10.72 -2.64 -12.37
CA LEU A 94 10.36 -4.06 -12.20
C LEU A 94 9.05 -4.45 -12.89
N GLY A 95 8.37 -3.50 -13.58
CA GLY A 95 7.21 -3.73 -14.40
C GLY A 95 5.89 -3.19 -13.86
N ALA A 96 5.85 -2.65 -12.66
CA ALA A 96 4.65 -2.00 -12.12
C ALA A 96 4.33 -0.73 -12.91
N LYS A 97 3.05 -0.53 -13.30
CA LYS A 97 2.65 0.66 -14.08
C LYS A 97 2.57 1.91 -13.22
N ASN A 98 2.13 1.77 -11.99
CA ASN A 98 1.97 2.85 -11.02
C ASN A 98 2.42 2.38 -9.64
N VAL A 99 3.05 3.26 -8.88
CA VAL A 99 3.47 3.00 -7.50
C VAL A 99 2.90 4.07 -6.58
N VAL A 100 2.14 3.66 -5.55
CA VAL A 100 1.62 4.58 -4.54
C VAL A 100 2.34 4.29 -3.23
N ILE A 101 3.27 5.15 -2.81
CA ILE A 101 3.97 5.01 -1.54
C ILE A 101 3.20 5.72 -0.44
N LYS A 102 2.88 4.95 0.62
CA LYS A 102 2.23 5.44 1.85
C LYS A 102 3.28 6.12 2.74
N GLY A 103 3.37 7.45 2.64
CA GLY A 103 4.47 8.25 3.19
C GLY A 103 4.22 8.86 4.57
N ARG A 104 3.45 8.22 5.45
CA ARG A 104 3.02 8.73 6.78
C ARG A 104 4.12 9.42 7.63
N LYS A 105 5.40 9.18 7.36
CA LYS A 105 6.52 9.61 8.22
C LYS A 105 7.43 10.69 7.63
N PHE A 106 7.30 11.05 6.36
CA PHE A 106 8.30 11.89 5.68
C PHE A 106 8.36 13.35 6.11
N PHE A 107 7.31 13.83 6.73
CA PHE A 107 7.24 15.24 7.04
C PHE A 107 7.05 15.42 8.53
N ALA A 108 8.01 16.11 9.16
CA ALA A 108 7.84 16.67 10.48
C ALA A 108 6.73 17.72 10.39
N GLY A 109 5.50 17.35 10.79
CA GLY A 109 4.36 18.24 10.71
C GLY A 109 3.03 17.51 10.94
N GLU A 110 1.95 18.28 10.81
CA GLU A 110 0.57 17.82 11.03
C GLU A 110 -0.05 17.10 9.82
N LYS A 111 0.71 16.92 8.73
CA LYS A 111 0.22 16.31 7.50
C LYS A 111 0.70 14.88 7.32
N SER A 112 -0.17 14.06 6.75
CA SER A 112 0.14 12.74 6.20
C SER A 112 0.15 12.86 4.68
N ILE A 113 1.27 12.48 4.06
CA ILE A 113 1.45 12.60 2.61
C ILE A 113 1.69 11.21 2.03
N ASP A 114 0.88 10.86 1.03
CA ASP A 114 1.13 9.73 0.15
C ASP A 114 1.43 10.27 -1.23
N PHE A 115 2.14 9.53 -2.07
CA PHE A 115 2.39 9.98 -3.42
C PHE A 115 2.28 8.83 -4.43
N LEU A 116 1.84 9.18 -5.62
CA LEU A 116 1.76 8.34 -6.79
C LEU A 116 2.94 8.67 -7.72
N TYR A 117 3.57 7.65 -8.25
CA TYR A 117 4.43 7.71 -9.43
C TYR A 117 3.79 6.89 -10.55
N ASP A 118 3.50 7.51 -11.68
CA ASP A 118 2.80 6.88 -12.82
C ASP A 118 3.76 6.35 -13.91
N GLY A 119 5.06 6.32 -13.60
CA GLY A 119 6.13 5.98 -14.53
C GLY A 119 6.76 7.21 -15.19
N LYS A 120 6.19 8.42 -14.99
CA LYS A 120 6.69 9.69 -15.53
C LYS A 120 6.73 10.78 -14.47
N ASP A 121 5.58 11.09 -13.87
CA ASP A 121 5.37 12.21 -12.98
C ASP A 121 5.02 11.74 -11.57
N PHE A 122 5.27 12.62 -10.59
CA PHE A 122 4.89 12.42 -9.19
C PHE A 122 3.68 13.29 -8.84
N GLU A 123 2.67 12.69 -8.24
CA GLU A 123 1.51 13.38 -7.68
C GLU A 123 1.42 13.13 -6.19
N PHE A 124 1.15 14.19 -5.40
CA PHE A 124 1.12 14.14 -3.93
C PHE A 124 -0.30 14.29 -3.41
N PHE A 125 -0.66 13.45 -2.44
CA PHE A 125 -1.96 13.43 -1.79
C PHE A 125 -1.79 13.70 -0.29
N GLU A 126 -2.23 14.87 0.13
CA GLU A 126 -2.09 15.34 1.50
C GLU A 126 -3.41 15.18 2.28
N SER A 127 -3.31 14.87 3.55
CA SER A 127 -4.39 14.96 4.53
C SER A 127 -3.82 15.38 5.88
N GLU A 128 -4.67 15.73 6.82
CA GLU A 128 -4.27 15.84 8.21
C GLU A 128 -3.71 14.51 8.73
N LYS A 129 -2.74 14.58 9.63
CA LYS A 129 -2.23 13.42 10.34
C LYS A 129 -3.17 13.10 11.49
N ILE A 130 -3.78 11.93 11.44
CA ILE A 130 -4.61 11.46 12.56
C ILE A 130 -3.72 10.73 13.55
N ASP A 131 -3.66 11.26 14.77
CA ASP A 131 -2.94 10.64 15.87
C ASP A 131 -3.85 9.61 16.55
N THR A 132 -3.69 8.37 16.14
CA THR A 132 -4.45 7.23 16.68
C THR A 132 -3.58 5.97 16.70
N GLU A 133 -3.72 5.20 17.76
CA GLU A 133 -3.15 3.85 17.86
C GLU A 133 -4.03 2.80 17.15
N TRP A 134 -5.30 3.14 16.92
CA TRP A 134 -6.33 2.26 16.34
C TRP A 134 -6.33 2.34 14.81
N ASN A 135 -5.29 1.79 14.19
CA ASN A 135 -5.08 1.87 12.74
C ASN A 135 -5.00 0.50 12.05
N HIS A 136 -5.45 -0.57 12.74
CA HIS A 136 -5.41 -1.90 12.16
C HIS A 136 -6.27 -1.99 10.90
N GLY A 137 -5.71 -2.56 9.85
CA GLY A 137 -6.36 -2.69 8.54
C GLY A 137 -6.27 -1.47 7.63
N ALA A 138 -5.64 -0.36 8.05
CA ALA A 138 -5.56 0.86 7.23
C ALA A 138 -4.89 0.61 5.87
N GLY A 139 -3.77 -0.13 5.82
CA GLY A 139 -3.08 -0.48 4.56
C GLY A 139 -3.94 -1.35 3.65
N CYS A 140 -4.55 -2.39 4.20
CA CYS A 140 -5.44 -3.29 3.45
C CYS A 140 -6.68 -2.56 2.91
N THR A 141 -7.25 -1.65 3.71
CA THR A 141 -8.39 -0.82 3.29
C THR A 141 -7.98 0.16 2.21
N PHE A 142 -6.78 0.74 2.31
CA PHE A 142 -6.23 1.63 1.29
C PHE A 142 -6.17 0.92 -0.07
N SER A 143 -5.52 -0.23 -0.15
CA SER A 143 -5.40 -0.99 -1.40
C SER A 143 -6.75 -1.52 -1.90
N ALA A 144 -7.67 -1.91 -1.00
CA ALA A 144 -9.01 -2.35 -1.38
C ALA A 144 -9.87 -1.22 -1.94
N SER A 145 -9.78 -0.01 -1.37
CA SER A 145 -10.47 1.17 -1.87
C SER A 145 -9.99 1.57 -3.27
N ILE A 146 -8.66 1.62 -3.50
CA ILE A 146 -8.12 1.86 -4.85
C ILE A 146 -8.68 0.84 -5.83
N THR A 147 -8.70 -0.43 -5.45
CA THR A 147 -9.25 -1.50 -6.32
C THR A 147 -10.71 -1.26 -6.67
N ALA A 148 -11.52 -0.87 -5.68
CA ALA A 148 -12.93 -0.59 -5.88
C ALA A 148 -13.17 0.62 -6.81
N GLU A 149 -12.38 1.70 -6.65
CA GLU A 149 -12.50 2.89 -7.51
C GLU A 149 -12.05 2.58 -8.96
N LEU A 150 -10.97 1.82 -9.13
CA LEU A 150 -10.54 1.37 -10.47
C LEU A 150 -11.60 0.47 -11.13
N ALA A 151 -12.28 -0.38 -10.36
CA ALA A 151 -13.38 -1.22 -10.87
C ALA A 151 -14.61 -0.41 -11.29
N LYS A 152 -14.80 0.80 -10.75
CA LYS A 152 -15.83 1.76 -11.17
C LYS A 152 -15.42 2.58 -12.40
N GLY A 153 -14.18 2.44 -12.88
CA GLY A 153 -13.65 3.16 -14.04
C GLY A 153 -12.90 4.44 -13.71
N ALA A 154 -12.59 4.71 -12.44
CA ALA A 154 -11.75 5.85 -12.07
C ALA A 154 -10.32 5.69 -12.59
N THR A 155 -9.65 6.79 -12.85
CA THR A 155 -8.20 6.84 -13.07
C THR A 155 -7.45 6.48 -11.78
N VAL A 156 -6.16 6.15 -11.87
CA VAL A 156 -5.36 5.83 -10.68
C VAL A 156 -5.28 7.03 -9.74
N SER A 157 -5.08 8.24 -10.26
CA SER A 157 -5.03 9.48 -9.47
C SER A 157 -6.35 9.71 -8.71
N GLU A 158 -7.50 9.63 -9.39
CA GLU A 158 -8.81 9.77 -8.76
C GLU A 158 -9.06 8.71 -7.68
N ALA A 159 -8.67 7.45 -7.95
CA ALA A 159 -8.79 6.35 -7.01
C ALA A 159 -7.96 6.59 -5.74
N VAL A 160 -6.72 7.08 -5.88
CA VAL A 160 -5.85 7.43 -4.74
C VAL A 160 -6.41 8.61 -3.98
N SER A 161 -6.86 9.66 -4.66
CA SER A 161 -7.46 10.85 -4.05
C SER A 161 -8.70 10.50 -3.20
N THR A 162 -9.61 9.71 -3.77
CA THR A 162 -10.82 9.23 -3.07
C THR A 162 -10.44 8.36 -1.88
N THR A 163 -9.49 7.44 -2.07
CA THR A 163 -9.00 6.55 -1.02
C THR A 163 -8.35 7.33 0.12
N LYS A 164 -7.55 8.36 -0.17
CA LYS A 164 -6.92 9.21 0.87
C LYS A 164 -7.98 9.85 1.79
N LYS A 165 -9.05 10.39 1.22
CA LYS A 165 -10.17 10.97 1.97
C LYS A 165 -10.88 9.91 2.83
N LEU A 166 -11.19 8.75 2.26
CA LEU A 166 -11.84 7.64 2.94
C LEU A 166 -11.02 7.17 4.16
N ILE A 167 -9.73 6.92 3.97
CA ILE A 167 -8.86 6.45 5.06
C ILE A 167 -8.73 7.49 6.16
N THR A 168 -8.61 8.78 5.81
CA THR A 168 -8.53 9.87 6.79
C THR A 168 -9.79 9.90 7.67
N GLU A 169 -10.97 9.86 7.06
CA GLU A 169 -12.24 9.85 7.82
C GLU A 169 -12.42 8.57 8.64
N ALA A 170 -12.02 7.43 8.10
CA ALA A 170 -12.10 6.14 8.80
C ALA A 170 -11.15 6.07 10.01
N LEU A 171 -9.97 6.71 9.92
CA LEU A 171 -9.02 6.83 11.03
C LEU A 171 -9.52 7.79 12.11
N LYS A 172 -10.15 8.92 11.76
CA LYS A 172 -10.78 9.84 12.74
C LYS A 172 -11.80 9.14 13.63
N GLN A 173 -12.49 8.18 13.06
CA GLN A 173 -13.56 7.42 13.73
C GLN A 173 -13.09 6.01 14.14
N SER A 174 -11.78 5.78 14.17
CA SER A 174 -11.22 4.51 14.63
C SER A 174 -11.52 4.30 16.12
N PHE A 175 -11.59 3.05 16.54
CA PHE A 175 -11.98 2.73 17.91
C PHE A 175 -11.17 1.56 18.47
N LYS A 176 -11.04 1.54 19.79
CA LYS A 176 -10.45 0.43 20.52
C LYS A 176 -11.39 -0.78 20.47
N LEU A 177 -10.91 -1.91 19.94
CA LEU A 177 -11.65 -3.17 19.96
C LEU A 177 -11.31 -3.98 21.23
N ASN A 178 -10.01 -4.05 21.56
CA ASN A 178 -9.49 -4.67 22.78
C ASN A 178 -8.15 -3.98 23.16
N ASP A 179 -7.44 -4.49 24.17
CA ASP A 179 -6.21 -3.86 24.66
C ASP A 179 -5.03 -3.92 23.66
N TYR A 180 -5.13 -4.70 22.61
CA TYR A 180 -4.05 -4.95 21.65
C TYR A 180 -4.32 -4.39 20.26
N THR A 181 -5.61 -4.21 19.90
CA THR A 181 -5.95 -3.78 18.53
C THR A 181 -7.20 -2.92 18.50
N GLY A 182 -7.25 -2.02 17.55
CA GLY A 182 -8.42 -1.24 17.18
C GLY A 182 -8.41 -0.98 15.68
N PRO A 183 -9.52 -1.29 14.98
CA PRO A 183 -9.64 -1.04 13.55
C PRO A 183 -10.03 0.39 13.25
N LEU A 184 -9.76 0.82 12.01
CA LEU A 184 -10.42 2.00 11.46
C LEU A 184 -11.91 1.72 11.24
N ASN A 185 -12.73 2.78 11.24
CA ASN A 185 -14.18 2.66 11.04
C ASN A 185 -14.55 2.69 9.55
N HIS A 186 -14.81 1.53 8.95
CA HIS A 186 -15.21 1.44 7.54
C HIS A 186 -16.55 2.11 7.22
N LYS A 187 -17.41 2.34 8.21
CA LYS A 187 -18.71 3.02 8.02
C LYS A 187 -18.59 4.54 7.96
N ALA A 188 -17.44 5.11 8.33
CA ALA A 188 -17.26 6.57 8.40
C ALA A 188 -17.58 7.29 7.08
N PHE A 189 -17.42 6.63 5.95
CA PHE A 189 -17.69 7.19 4.63
C PHE A 189 -19.14 7.01 4.15
N ALA A 190 -19.85 6.04 4.72
CA ALA A 190 -21.26 5.77 4.37
C ALA A 190 -22.26 6.61 5.17
N LEU A 191 -21.78 7.34 6.19
CA LEU A 191 -22.60 8.13 7.09
C LEU A 191 -22.67 9.62 6.71
N LYS A 192 -22.22 9.98 5.51
CA LYS A 192 -22.30 11.33 4.94
C LYS A 192 -23.40 11.40 3.84
#